data_513a5977aec8492dcac71e6b95b1c080
#
_entry.id   513a5977aec8492dcac71e6b95b1c080
#
_cell.length_a   1.000
_cell.length_b   1.000
_cell.length_c   1.000
_cell.angle_alpha   90.00
_cell.angle_beta   90.00
_cell.angle_gamma   90.00
#
_symmetry.space_group_name_H-M   'P 1'
#
loop_
_entity.id
_entity.type
_entity.pdbx_description
1 polymer ?
#
loop_
_entity_poly.entity_id
_entity_poly.type
_entity_poly.pdbx_seq_one_letter_code
_entity_poly.pdbx_strand_id
1 'polypeptide(L)' 'MKVTMKDIANKLGISINAVSIALNDKPGVSDEMRLEILKMADKMGYINQKRQYLSVYSLS' A
#
# COMPACT_ATOMS: atom_id res chain seq x y z
N MET A 1 4.49 6.78 16.16
CA MET A 1 4.03 5.40 16.01
C MET A 1 4.13 4.96 14.58
N LYS A 2 4.45 3.70 14.40
CA LYS A 2 4.66 3.15 13.08
C LYS A 2 3.38 2.62 12.48
N VAL A 3 3.08 3.02 11.27
CA VAL A 3 1.93 2.50 10.55
C VAL A 3 2.29 1.13 9.99
N THR A 4 1.37 0.17 10.15
CA THR A 4 1.58 -1.19 9.67
C THR A 4 0.53 -1.54 8.63
N MET A 5 0.72 -2.67 7.94
CA MET A 5 -0.27 -3.15 6.99
C MET A 5 -1.61 -3.40 7.66
N LYS A 6 -1.57 -3.80 8.92
CA LYS A 6 -2.79 -4.03 9.68
C LYS A 6 -3.59 -2.74 9.82
N ASP A 7 -2.89 -1.63 10.05
CA ASP A 7 -3.55 -0.33 10.17
C ASP A 7 -4.25 0.05 8.87
N ILE A 8 -3.59 -0.20 7.75
CA ILE A 8 -4.17 0.09 6.45
C ILE A 8 -5.39 -0.79 6.21
N ALA A 9 -5.26 -2.08 6.53
CA ALA A 9 -6.36 -3.02 6.35
C ALA A 9 -7.57 -2.61 7.18
N ASN A 10 -7.35 -2.21 8.42
CA ASN A 10 -8.44 -1.76 9.29
C ASN A 10 -9.11 -0.51 8.76
N LYS A 11 -8.33 0.42 8.25
CA LYS A 11 -8.87 1.66 7.68
C LYS A 11 -9.78 1.39 6.49
N LEU A 12 -9.38 0.46 5.66
CA LEU A 12 -10.11 0.14 4.44
C LEU A 12 -11.15 -0.96 4.62
N GLY A 13 -11.14 -1.62 5.76
CA GLY A 13 -12.08 -2.72 6.01
C GLY A 13 -11.79 -3.95 5.18
N ILE A 14 -10.53 -4.22 4.90
CA ILE A 14 -10.10 -5.36 4.08
C ILE A 14 -9.10 -6.20 4.86
N SER A 15 -8.71 -7.33 4.29
CA SER A 15 -7.76 -8.22 4.95
C SER A 15 -6.34 -7.70 4.82
N ILE A 16 -5.50 -8.09 5.77
CA ILE A 16 -4.07 -7.75 5.72
C ILE A 16 -3.45 -8.36 4.47
N ASN A 17 -3.92 -9.55 4.10
CA ASN A 17 -3.41 -10.22 2.92
C ASN A 17 -3.62 -9.38 1.66
N ALA A 18 -4.79 -8.75 1.54
CA ALA A 18 -5.08 -7.89 0.40
C ALA A 18 -4.12 -6.72 0.35
N VAL A 19 -3.83 -6.13 1.51
CA VAL A 19 -2.88 -5.02 1.59
C VAL A 19 -1.49 -5.49 1.15
N SER A 20 -1.08 -6.65 1.63
CA SER A 20 0.22 -7.21 1.27
C SER A 20 0.34 -7.44 -0.24
N ILE A 21 -0.70 -8.00 -0.83
CA ILE A 21 -0.72 -8.25 -2.27
C ILE A 21 -0.56 -6.95 -3.05
N ALA A 22 -1.29 -5.92 -2.65
CA ALA A 22 -1.24 -4.64 -3.33
C ALA A 22 0.11 -3.97 -3.18
N LEU A 23 0.68 -4.02 -2.00
CA LEU A 23 1.97 -3.37 -1.74
C LEU A 23 3.14 -4.09 -2.42
N ASN A 24 2.98 -5.38 -2.68
CA ASN A 24 4.03 -6.17 -3.34
C ASN A 24 3.78 -6.32 -4.83
N ASP A 25 2.80 -5.61 -5.35
CA ASP A 25 2.50 -5.59 -6.77
C ASP A 25 2.22 -6.98 -7.33
N LYS A 26 1.50 -7.78 -6.56
CA LYS A 26 1.14 -9.13 -6.96
C LYS A 26 -0.30 -9.18 -7.44
N PRO A 27 -0.64 -10.17 -8.27
CA PRO A 27 -2.04 -10.35 -8.68
C PRO A 27 -2.88 -10.83 -7.51
N GLY A 28 -4.17 -10.54 -7.53
CA GLY A 28 -5.07 -10.97 -6.48
C GLY A 28 -5.98 -9.87 -5.98
N VAL A 29 -5.72 -8.62 -6.37
CA VAL A 29 -6.62 -7.50 -6.07
C VAL A 29 -6.85 -6.74 -7.37
N SER A 30 -7.99 -6.06 -7.46
CA SER A 30 -8.29 -5.26 -8.63
C SER A 30 -7.41 -4.02 -8.67
N ASP A 31 -7.27 -3.43 -9.85
CA ASP A 31 -6.49 -2.20 -9.99
C ASP A 31 -7.07 -1.10 -9.12
N GLU A 32 -8.38 -1.04 -9.05
CA GLU A 32 -9.06 -0.04 -8.24
C GLU A 32 -8.72 -0.21 -6.76
N MET A 33 -8.79 -1.44 -6.28
CA MET A 33 -8.46 -1.72 -4.89
C MET A 33 -6.99 -1.44 -4.61
N ARG A 34 -6.13 -1.79 -5.55
CA ARG A 34 -4.71 -1.52 -5.41
C ARG A 34 -4.45 -0.03 -5.25
N LEU A 35 -5.10 0.79 -6.07
CA LEU A 35 -4.95 2.24 -5.97
C LEU A 35 -5.40 2.75 -4.61
N GLU A 36 -6.52 2.25 -4.12
CA GLU A 36 -7.02 2.68 -2.81
C GLU A 36 -6.04 2.34 -1.71
N ILE A 37 -5.49 1.13 -1.76
CA ILE A 37 -4.52 0.69 -0.76
C ILE A 37 -3.27 1.55 -0.81
N LEU A 38 -2.77 1.81 -2.01
CA LEU A 38 -1.57 2.61 -2.17
C LEU A 38 -1.78 4.05 -1.71
N LYS A 39 -2.94 4.62 -2.03
CA LYS A 39 -3.27 5.97 -1.60
C LYS A 39 -3.37 6.04 -0.08
N MET A 40 -4.01 5.05 0.52
CA MET A 40 -4.15 5.03 1.98
C MET A 40 -2.81 4.87 2.66
N ALA A 41 -1.96 4.01 2.12
CA ALA A 41 -0.62 3.81 2.66
C ALA A 41 0.16 5.12 2.64
N ASP A 42 0.08 5.83 1.53
CA ASP A 42 0.77 7.11 1.38
C ASP A 42 0.21 8.14 2.36
N LYS A 43 -1.11 8.19 2.45
CA LYS A 43 -1.79 9.14 3.33
C LYS A 43 -1.45 8.90 4.80
N MET A 44 -1.32 7.64 5.19
CA MET A 44 -1.02 7.27 6.57
C MET A 44 0.47 7.31 6.88
N GLY A 45 1.29 7.51 5.87
CA GLY A 45 2.73 7.56 6.07
C GLY A 45 3.40 6.21 6.14
N TYR A 46 2.74 5.18 5.63
CA TYR A 46 3.34 3.85 5.57
C TYR A 46 4.43 3.85 4.51
N ILE A 47 5.63 3.45 4.88
CA ILE A 47 6.76 3.42 3.97
C ILE A 47 7.04 1.99 3.55
N ASN A 48 6.94 1.74 2.25
CA ASN A 48 7.30 0.47 1.64
C ASN A 48 8.54 0.70 0.81
N GLN A 49 9.57 -0.08 1.03
CA GLN A 49 10.86 0.13 0.37
C GLN A 49 10.74 0.13 -1.14
N LYS A 50 9.92 -0.75 -1.69
CA LYS A 50 9.72 -0.80 -3.13
C LYS A 50 9.05 0.47 -3.64
N ARG A 51 8.06 0.95 -2.90
CA ARG A 51 7.38 2.19 -3.25
C ARG A 51 8.30 3.37 -3.18
N GLN A 52 9.11 3.41 -2.14
CA GLN A 52 10.07 4.49 -1.95
C GLN A 52 11.04 4.55 -3.13
N TYR A 53 11.48 3.41 -3.58
CA TYR A 53 12.39 3.30 -4.71
C TYR A 53 11.74 3.85 -5.98
N LEU A 54 10.49 3.46 -6.23
CA LEU A 54 9.77 3.93 -7.39
C LEU A 54 9.51 5.43 -7.33
N SER A 55 9.29 5.96 -6.15
CA SER A 55 9.10 7.40 -5.98
C SER A 55 10.32 8.18 -6.40
N VAL A 56 11.49 7.67 -6.07
CA VAL A 56 12.74 8.32 -6.47
C VAL A 56 12.82 8.38 -7.99
N TYR A 57 12.47 7.31 -8.64
CA TYR A 57 12.46 7.30 -10.09
C TYR A 57 11.46 8.26 -10.67
N SER A 58 10.29 8.36 -10.04
CA SER A 58 9.26 9.26 -10.51
C SER A 58 9.71 10.71 -10.50
N LEU A 59 10.54 11.05 -9.52
CA LEU A 59 11.04 12.41 -9.40
C LEU A 59 12.14 12.72 -10.38
N SER A 60 12.78 11.69 -10.90
CA SER A 60 13.84 11.85 -11.86
C SER A 60 13.29 12.12 -13.24
#